data_13bed9c587b9aca24968c033531b049f
#
_entry.id   13bed9c587b9aca24968c033531b049f
#
_cell.length_a   1.000
_cell.length_b   1.000
_cell.length_c   1.000
_cell.angle_alpha   90.00
_cell.angle_beta   90.00
_cell.angle_gamma   90.00
#
_symmetry.space_group_name_H-M   'P 1'
#
loop_
_entity.id
_entity.type
_entity.pdbx_description
1 polymer ?
#
loop_
_entity_poly.entity_id
_entity_poly.type
_entity_poly.pdbx_seq_one_letter_code
_entity_poly.pdbx_strand_id
1 'polypeptide(L)'
;KVVSEPNITLLLNTSVFDLDKSTADTISKVYAFCSQNSTHYELVAPLFCDASGDGILGFLSGAAFRMGAESKEEFGEKFAPSKEYGELLGHSLYFYSKDAGKPITFVPPSFAHDVTQKVPKFRSFNTQEFGCKLWWIEYGGRLDTVHDTETIKWELWKVVYGVWNYIKNSGNFPEAANLTLEWVGHIR
;
A
#
# COMPACT_ATOMS: atom_id res chain seq x y z
N LYS A 1 -12.21 20.52 -0.36
CA LYS A 1 -13.03 20.56 0.88
C LYS A 1 -12.16 20.84 2.11
N VAL A 2 -11.16 20.00 2.45
CA VAL A 2 -10.34 20.23 3.66
C VAL A 2 -9.68 21.60 3.67
N VAL A 3 -9.04 22.01 2.59
CA VAL A 3 -8.35 23.32 2.45
C VAL A 3 -9.30 24.51 2.61
N SER A 4 -10.59 24.30 2.40
CA SER A 4 -11.62 25.36 2.49
C SER A 4 -12.19 25.53 3.90
N GLU A 5 -11.79 24.67 4.85
CA GLU A 5 -12.28 24.73 6.22
C GLU A 5 -11.42 25.68 7.05
N PRO A 6 -11.99 26.78 7.58
CA PRO A 6 -11.20 27.83 8.23
C PRO A 6 -10.54 27.39 9.55
N ASN A 7 -11.07 26.34 10.18
CA ASN A 7 -10.57 25.81 11.45
C ASN A 7 -9.61 24.63 11.29
N ILE A 8 -9.18 24.30 10.06
CA ILE A 8 -8.25 23.22 9.79
C ILE A 8 -6.92 23.78 9.34
N THR A 9 -5.86 23.42 10.06
CA THR A 9 -4.48 23.62 9.62
C THR A 9 -3.99 22.34 8.98
N LEU A 10 -3.76 22.36 7.66
CA LEU A 10 -3.30 21.21 6.90
C LEU A 10 -1.77 21.23 6.75
N LEU A 11 -1.11 20.21 7.28
CA LEU A 11 0.33 20.01 7.15
C LEU A 11 0.58 18.86 6.15
N LEU A 12 0.85 19.20 4.90
CA LEU A 12 1.11 18.22 3.84
C LEU A 12 2.50 17.61 3.96
N ASN A 13 2.63 16.34 3.52
CA ASN A 13 3.90 15.59 3.53
C ASN A 13 4.58 15.55 4.90
N THR A 14 3.75 15.57 5.96
CA THR A 14 4.21 15.65 7.34
C THR A 14 3.79 14.40 8.08
N SER A 15 4.75 13.65 8.59
CA SER A 15 4.52 12.40 9.31
C SER A 15 4.86 12.56 10.78
N VAL A 16 3.98 12.07 11.66
CA VAL A 16 4.28 11.95 13.09
C VAL A 16 5.24 10.79 13.28
N PHE A 17 6.26 10.98 14.11
CA PHE A 17 7.29 9.97 14.35
C PHE A 17 7.60 9.75 15.83
N ASP A 18 7.15 10.65 16.73
CA ASP A 18 7.39 10.53 18.17
C ASP A 18 6.33 11.29 18.96
N LEU A 19 6.26 11.05 20.28
CA LEU A 19 5.34 11.72 21.18
C LEU A 19 5.87 11.82 22.61
N ASP A 20 5.37 12.82 23.35
CA ASP A 20 5.53 12.93 24.81
C ASP A 20 4.20 12.65 25.51
N LYS A 21 4.31 12.06 26.69
CA LYS A 21 3.18 11.79 27.59
C LYS A 21 3.33 12.60 28.88
N SER A 22 2.24 13.21 29.33
CA SER A 22 2.17 13.87 30.64
C SER A 22 1.88 12.88 31.76
N THR A 23 1.17 11.80 31.47
CA THR A 23 0.90 10.67 32.35
C THR A 23 0.98 9.36 31.55
N ALA A 24 0.85 8.21 32.21
CA ALA A 24 0.80 6.92 31.52
C ALA A 24 -0.25 6.86 30.41
N ASP A 25 -1.35 7.56 30.54
CA ASP A 25 -2.54 7.45 29.68
C ASP A 25 -2.82 8.73 28.86
N THR A 26 -1.94 9.75 28.93
CA THR A 26 -2.23 11.04 28.32
C THR A 26 -1.06 11.52 27.45
N ILE A 27 -1.29 11.61 26.15
CA ILE A 27 -0.37 12.25 25.20
C ILE A 27 -0.44 13.77 25.44
N SER A 28 0.70 14.39 25.63
CA SER A 28 0.81 15.85 25.80
C SER A 28 1.24 16.57 24.53
N LYS A 29 2.00 15.89 23.68
CA LYS A 29 2.60 16.47 22.50
C LYS A 29 2.94 15.36 21.50
N VAL A 30 2.90 15.69 20.21
CA VAL A 30 3.43 14.83 19.15
C VAL A 30 4.49 15.58 18.36
N TYR A 31 5.47 14.85 17.86
CA TYR A 31 6.53 15.34 16.99
C TYR A 31 6.28 14.87 15.57
N ALA A 32 6.38 15.79 14.62
CA ALA A 32 6.18 15.49 13.22
C ALA A 32 7.27 16.10 12.34
N PHE A 33 7.53 15.49 11.22
CA PHE A 33 8.55 15.89 10.26
C PHE A 33 8.01 15.98 8.85
N CYS A 34 8.23 17.12 8.20
CA CYS A 34 7.97 17.29 6.78
C CYS A 34 9.25 17.05 5.99
N SER A 35 9.31 15.95 5.27
CA SER A 35 10.51 15.56 4.48
C SER A 35 10.76 16.46 3.27
N GLN A 36 9.76 17.21 2.79
CA GLN A 36 9.90 18.07 1.62
C GLN A 36 10.69 19.35 1.89
N ASN A 37 10.64 19.86 3.12
CA ASN A 37 11.27 21.12 3.49
C ASN A 37 12.12 21.01 4.77
N SER A 38 12.31 19.79 5.28
CA SER A 38 13.08 19.50 6.52
C SER A 38 12.56 20.24 7.77
N THR A 39 11.26 20.51 7.83
CA THR A 39 10.64 21.17 8.96
C THR A 39 10.23 20.17 10.02
N HIS A 40 10.61 20.44 11.28
CA HIS A 40 10.13 19.72 12.45
C HIS A 40 8.99 20.51 13.10
N TYR A 41 7.96 19.80 13.52
CA TYR A 41 6.80 20.33 14.22
C TYR A 41 6.69 19.71 15.61
N GLU A 42 6.37 20.54 16.59
CA GLU A 42 5.84 20.13 17.88
C GLU A 42 4.38 20.53 17.94
N LEU A 43 3.49 19.57 18.05
CA LEU A 43 2.05 19.81 18.05
C LEU A 43 1.48 19.46 19.42
N VAL A 44 0.92 20.46 20.08
CA VAL A 44 0.29 20.35 21.39
C VAL A 44 -1.21 20.49 21.22
N ALA A 45 -1.98 19.55 21.76
CA ALA A 45 -3.44 19.58 21.72
C ALA A 45 -4.00 18.85 22.94
N PRO A 46 -5.25 19.13 23.33
CA PRO A 46 -5.92 18.39 24.39
C PRO A 46 -6.38 16.99 23.93
N LEU A 47 -6.54 16.76 22.62
CA LEU A 47 -6.98 15.50 22.02
C LEU A 47 -6.18 15.21 20.76
N PHE A 48 -5.89 13.94 20.53
CA PHE A 48 -5.23 13.45 19.34
C PHE A 48 -6.10 12.34 18.69
N CYS A 49 -6.15 12.32 17.37
CA CYS A 49 -6.82 11.28 16.61
C CYS A 49 -5.80 10.63 15.68
N ASP A 50 -5.64 9.32 15.81
CA ASP A 50 -4.81 8.53 14.92
C ASP A 50 -5.63 8.06 13.72
N ALA A 51 -5.28 8.54 12.55
CA ALA A 51 -5.84 8.13 11.26
C ALA A 51 -4.72 7.80 10.26
N SER A 52 -3.56 7.35 10.78
CA SER A 52 -2.36 7.09 9.98
C SER A 52 -2.44 5.83 9.11
N GLY A 53 -3.39 4.94 9.36
CA GLY A 53 -3.50 3.64 8.71
C GLY A 53 -2.88 2.52 9.55
N ASP A 54 -1.66 2.70 10.03
CA ASP A 54 -0.94 1.70 10.83
C ASP A 54 -1.00 1.95 12.35
N GLY A 55 -1.71 2.99 12.79
CA GLY A 55 -1.91 3.28 14.22
C GLY A 55 -0.65 3.75 14.94
N ILE A 56 0.14 4.62 14.32
CA ILE A 56 1.45 5.07 14.83
C ILE A 56 1.36 5.71 16.22
N LEU A 57 0.33 6.52 16.49
CA LEU A 57 0.15 7.13 17.82
C LEU A 57 -0.22 6.08 18.87
N GLY A 58 -1.09 5.14 18.49
CA GLY A 58 -1.44 4.01 19.35
C GLY A 58 -0.19 3.21 19.74
N PHE A 59 0.62 2.86 18.76
CA PHE A 59 1.87 2.12 18.96
C PHE A 59 2.87 2.90 19.83
N LEU A 60 3.21 4.14 19.47
CA LEU A 60 4.17 4.98 20.21
C LEU A 60 3.71 5.30 21.63
N SER A 61 2.40 5.42 21.85
CA SER A 61 1.85 5.67 23.20
C SER A 61 1.91 4.46 24.12
N GLY A 62 2.18 3.27 23.59
CA GLY A 62 2.14 2.01 24.33
C GLY A 62 0.73 1.50 24.57
N ALA A 63 -0.25 1.92 23.80
CA ALA A 63 -1.60 1.39 23.86
C ALA A 63 -1.62 -0.10 23.45
N ALA A 64 -2.49 -0.89 24.04
CA ALA A 64 -2.68 -2.28 23.65
C ALA A 64 -3.22 -2.36 22.22
N PHE A 65 -2.67 -3.26 21.42
CA PHE A 65 -3.11 -3.50 20.07
C PHE A 65 -3.08 -4.99 19.72
N ARG A 66 -3.74 -5.35 18.63
CA ARG A 66 -3.71 -6.70 18.06
C ARG A 66 -3.34 -6.62 16.59
N MET A 67 -2.82 -7.72 16.07
CA MET A 67 -2.55 -7.93 14.66
C MET A 67 -3.35 -9.14 14.17
N GLY A 68 -3.80 -9.07 12.92
CA GLY A 68 -4.57 -10.14 12.29
C GLY A 68 -6.06 -10.06 12.59
N ALA A 69 -6.70 -11.21 12.73
CA ALA A 69 -8.13 -11.30 12.96
C ALA A 69 -8.44 -12.10 14.24
N GLU A 70 -9.37 -11.58 15.01
CA GLU A 70 -9.96 -12.28 16.16
C GLU A 70 -10.92 -13.39 15.72
N SER A 71 -11.16 -14.33 16.61
CA SER A 71 -12.09 -15.42 16.36
C SER A 71 -13.55 -14.97 16.44
N LYS A 72 -14.42 -15.70 15.74
CA LYS A 72 -15.87 -15.48 15.82
C LYS A 72 -16.42 -15.60 17.23
N GLU A 73 -15.82 -16.45 18.06
CA GLU A 73 -16.29 -16.68 19.43
C GLU A 73 -16.14 -15.45 20.32
N GLU A 74 -15.18 -14.57 20.01
CA GLU A 74 -14.89 -13.40 20.85
C GLU A 74 -15.98 -12.32 20.74
N PHE A 75 -16.44 -11.99 19.53
CA PHE A 75 -17.40 -10.91 19.31
C PHE A 75 -18.66 -11.35 18.57
N GLY A 76 -18.78 -12.61 18.19
CA GLY A 76 -19.97 -13.14 17.51
C GLY A 76 -20.14 -12.65 16.05
N GLU A 77 -19.12 -12.11 15.45
CA GLU A 77 -19.19 -11.53 14.10
C GLU A 77 -19.42 -12.59 13.02
N LYS A 78 -20.37 -12.29 12.12
CA LYS A 78 -20.83 -13.26 11.11
C LYS A 78 -19.71 -13.78 10.21
N PHE A 79 -18.78 -12.92 9.82
CA PHE A 79 -17.72 -13.22 8.85
C PHE A 79 -16.34 -13.41 9.51
N ALA A 80 -16.24 -13.34 10.82
CA ALA A 80 -15.01 -13.60 11.52
C ALA A 80 -14.59 -15.09 11.36
N PRO A 81 -13.29 -15.37 11.35
CA PRO A 81 -12.77 -16.74 11.24
C PRO A 81 -13.16 -17.57 12.46
N SER A 82 -13.18 -18.89 12.32
CA SER A 82 -13.43 -19.80 13.43
C SER A 82 -12.33 -19.80 14.50
N LYS A 83 -11.12 -19.40 14.11
CA LYS A 83 -9.95 -19.24 14.99
C LYS A 83 -9.23 -17.96 14.66
N GLU A 84 -8.67 -17.33 15.67
CA GLU A 84 -7.80 -16.17 15.48
C GLU A 84 -6.57 -16.51 14.62
N TYR A 85 -6.06 -15.53 13.91
CA TYR A 85 -4.79 -15.62 13.19
C TYR A 85 -4.09 -14.25 13.14
N GLY A 86 -2.75 -14.26 13.08
CA GLY A 86 -1.94 -13.05 13.08
C GLY A 86 -1.54 -12.53 11.69
N GLU A 87 -1.96 -13.19 10.62
CA GLU A 87 -1.63 -12.74 9.25
C GLU A 87 -2.41 -11.48 8.90
N LEU A 88 -1.76 -10.57 8.17
CA LEU A 88 -2.32 -9.32 7.71
C LEU A 88 -2.64 -9.37 6.22
N LEU A 89 -3.34 -8.35 5.71
CA LEU A 89 -3.41 -8.13 4.27
C LEU A 89 -2.04 -7.66 3.79
N GLY A 90 -1.55 -8.27 2.72
CA GLY A 90 -0.35 -7.81 2.05
C GLY A 90 -0.56 -6.44 1.40
N HIS A 91 0.54 -5.78 1.07
CA HIS A 91 0.46 -4.58 0.26
C HIS A 91 0.04 -4.92 -1.16
N SER A 92 -0.74 -4.04 -1.76
CA SER A 92 -1.16 -4.14 -3.16
C SER A 92 -0.48 -3.08 -3.99
N LEU A 93 -0.15 -3.45 -5.22
CA LEU A 93 0.42 -2.53 -6.19
C LEU A 93 -0.26 -2.70 -7.54
N TYR A 94 -0.55 -1.60 -8.20
CA TYR A 94 -1.14 -1.61 -9.53
C TYR A 94 -0.41 -0.63 -10.46
N PHE A 95 -0.68 -0.74 -11.75
CA PHE A 95 -0.05 0.08 -12.76
C PHE A 95 -1.05 0.51 -13.83
N TYR A 96 -0.72 1.55 -14.55
CA TYR A 96 -1.46 2.01 -15.72
C TYR A 96 -0.64 1.84 -16.97
N SER A 97 -1.34 1.50 -18.05
CA SER A 97 -0.81 1.57 -19.40
C SER A 97 -1.57 2.63 -20.19
N LYS A 98 -0.97 3.08 -21.27
CA LYS A 98 -1.63 3.94 -22.26
C LYS A 98 -1.41 3.42 -23.65
N ASP A 99 -2.32 3.76 -24.58
CA ASP A 99 -2.15 3.52 -26.00
C ASP A 99 -1.16 4.55 -26.58
N ALA A 100 -0.10 4.04 -27.19
CA ALA A 100 0.91 4.87 -27.85
C ALA A 100 0.57 5.15 -29.33
N GLY A 101 -0.56 4.68 -29.85
CA GLY A 101 -1.01 4.81 -31.23
C GLY A 101 -0.19 4.02 -32.25
N LYS A 102 0.75 3.21 -31.79
CA LYS A 102 1.61 2.35 -32.62
C LYS A 102 2.15 1.19 -31.78
N PRO A 103 2.57 0.07 -32.42
CA PRO A 103 3.19 -1.03 -31.72
C PRO A 103 4.43 -0.61 -30.94
N ILE A 104 4.52 -0.99 -29.66
CA ILE A 104 5.63 -0.72 -28.75
C ILE A 104 6.22 -2.05 -28.31
N THR A 105 7.50 -2.23 -28.52
CA THR A 105 8.27 -3.33 -27.96
C THR A 105 8.57 -3.08 -26.49
N PHE A 106 8.38 -4.09 -25.66
CA PHE A 106 8.76 -4.05 -24.26
C PHE A 106 9.95 -4.99 -24.00
N VAL A 107 11.01 -4.44 -23.45
CA VAL A 107 12.15 -5.23 -22.97
C VAL A 107 12.06 -5.25 -21.44
N PRO A 108 11.83 -6.43 -20.82
CA PRO A 108 11.72 -6.50 -19.37
C PRO A 108 13.06 -6.19 -18.70
N PRO A 109 13.06 -5.46 -17.59
CA PRO A 109 14.25 -5.30 -16.78
C PRO A 109 14.69 -6.66 -16.21
N SER A 110 16.00 -6.80 -15.94
CA SER A 110 16.57 -8.07 -15.46
C SER A 110 16.02 -8.54 -14.12
N PHE A 111 15.45 -7.63 -13.32
CA PHE A 111 14.83 -7.97 -12.05
C PHE A 111 13.38 -8.45 -12.17
N ALA A 112 12.74 -8.36 -13.34
CA ALA A 112 11.38 -8.80 -13.50
C ALA A 112 11.23 -10.31 -13.27
N HIS A 113 10.25 -10.70 -12.46
CA HIS A 113 9.97 -12.13 -12.27
C HIS A 113 9.37 -12.76 -13.52
N ASP A 114 9.76 -13.99 -13.81
CA ASP A 114 9.02 -14.81 -14.74
C ASP A 114 7.73 -15.31 -14.06
N VAL A 115 6.61 -14.72 -14.46
CA VAL A 115 5.29 -15.05 -13.93
C VAL A 115 4.51 -16.01 -14.81
N THR A 116 5.07 -16.48 -15.94
CA THR A 116 4.37 -17.31 -16.94
C THR A 116 3.79 -18.58 -16.33
N GLN A 117 4.48 -19.17 -15.37
CA GLN A 117 4.05 -20.36 -14.63
C GLN A 117 3.19 -20.05 -13.40
N LYS A 118 3.21 -18.79 -12.93
CA LYS A 118 2.59 -18.36 -11.68
C LYS A 118 1.39 -17.45 -11.89
N VAL A 119 1.14 -17.02 -13.14
CA VAL A 119 -0.05 -16.23 -13.43
C VAL A 119 -1.28 -17.04 -13.01
N PRO A 120 -2.09 -16.49 -12.09
CA PRO A 120 -3.21 -17.27 -11.58
C PRO A 120 -4.16 -17.68 -12.69
N LYS A 121 -4.34 -18.96 -12.89
CA LYS A 121 -5.28 -19.51 -13.88
C LYS A 121 -6.73 -19.04 -13.67
N PHE A 122 -7.00 -18.47 -12.50
CA PHE A 122 -8.32 -17.98 -12.08
C PHE A 122 -8.51 -16.47 -12.22
N ARG A 123 -7.50 -15.74 -12.71
CA ARG A 123 -7.55 -14.28 -12.89
C ARG A 123 -7.39 -13.96 -14.36
N SER A 124 -8.34 -13.22 -14.92
CA SER A 124 -8.23 -12.68 -16.28
C SER A 124 -7.47 -11.35 -16.24
N PHE A 125 -6.60 -11.16 -17.21
CA PHE A 125 -6.03 -9.86 -17.49
C PHE A 125 -7.01 -9.09 -18.36
N ASN A 126 -7.35 -7.88 -17.94
CA ASN A 126 -8.08 -6.96 -18.77
C ASN A 126 -7.11 -5.87 -19.21
N THR A 127 -6.77 -5.89 -20.50
CA THR A 127 -5.84 -4.94 -21.11
C THR A 127 -6.54 -3.70 -21.67
N GLN A 128 -7.87 -3.53 -21.43
CA GLN A 128 -8.64 -2.46 -22.04
C GLN A 128 -8.39 -1.09 -21.41
N GLU A 129 -8.31 -0.12 -22.26
CA GLU A 129 -8.42 1.34 -22.25
C GLU A 129 -7.59 2.14 -21.24
N PHE A 130 -7.54 1.83 -19.97
CA PHE A 130 -6.93 2.70 -18.94
C PHE A 130 -6.00 1.94 -18.00
N GLY A 131 -5.31 0.97 -18.53
CA GLY A 131 -4.38 0.17 -17.76
C GLY A 131 -4.97 -1.14 -17.32
N CYS A 132 -4.09 -2.06 -17.03
CA CYS A 132 -4.44 -3.28 -16.36
C CYS A 132 -5.02 -2.93 -14.99
N LYS A 133 -6.31 -3.10 -14.81
CA LYS A 133 -6.96 -3.01 -13.49
C LYS A 133 -6.56 -4.21 -12.62
N LEU A 134 -5.27 -4.36 -12.38
CA LEU A 134 -4.72 -5.48 -11.62
C LEU A 134 -4.46 -5.05 -10.17
N TRP A 135 -5.51 -4.65 -9.48
CA TRP A 135 -5.46 -4.34 -8.05
C TRP A 135 -5.15 -5.57 -7.17
N TRP A 136 -5.17 -6.77 -7.72
CA TRP A 136 -4.92 -8.03 -7.02
C TRP A 136 -3.44 -8.45 -6.97
N ILE A 137 -2.52 -7.63 -7.45
CA ILE A 137 -1.09 -7.86 -7.21
C ILE A 137 -0.82 -7.49 -5.76
N GLU A 138 -0.73 -8.51 -4.93
CA GLU A 138 -0.62 -8.40 -3.47
C GLU A 138 0.50 -9.31 -2.97
N TYR A 139 1.26 -8.83 -2.00
CA TYR A 139 2.35 -9.56 -1.39
C TYR A 139 2.62 -9.07 0.04
N GLY A 140 3.14 -9.97 0.88
CA GLY A 140 3.69 -9.61 2.19
C GLY A 140 2.77 -9.83 3.37
N GLY A 141 1.55 -10.42 3.21
CA GLY A 141 0.64 -10.65 4.33
C GLY A 141 1.14 -11.56 5.45
N ARG A 142 2.25 -12.27 5.21
CA ARG A 142 2.97 -13.09 6.21
C ARG A 142 4.28 -12.47 6.68
N LEU A 143 4.57 -11.27 6.23
CA LEU A 143 5.70 -10.48 6.64
C LEU A 143 5.25 -9.37 7.58
N ASP A 144 6.19 -8.70 8.22
CA ASP A 144 5.89 -7.46 8.92
C ASP A 144 5.62 -6.36 7.89
N THR A 145 4.33 -6.07 7.67
CA THR A 145 3.89 -5.12 6.64
C THR A 145 4.30 -3.68 6.93
N VAL A 146 4.82 -3.38 8.11
CA VAL A 146 5.38 -2.07 8.48
C VAL A 146 6.88 -2.04 8.26
N HIS A 147 7.62 -2.94 8.91
CA HIS A 147 9.09 -2.93 8.88
C HIS A 147 9.66 -3.50 7.58
N ASP A 148 8.98 -4.47 6.94
CA ASP A 148 9.41 -5.07 5.67
C ASP A 148 8.85 -4.35 4.44
N THR A 149 8.23 -3.18 4.60
CA THR A 149 7.58 -2.42 3.52
C THR A 149 8.46 -2.22 2.30
N GLU A 150 9.74 -1.85 2.47
CA GLU A 150 10.66 -1.68 1.35
C GLU A 150 10.93 -3.00 0.60
N THR A 151 11.09 -4.10 1.33
CA THR A 151 11.25 -5.44 0.75
C THR A 151 10.01 -5.85 -0.04
N ILE A 152 8.84 -5.66 0.57
CA ILE A 152 7.54 -5.97 -0.04
C ILE A 152 7.34 -5.14 -1.33
N LYS A 153 7.67 -3.86 -1.31
CA LYS A 153 7.59 -2.96 -2.47
C LYS A 153 8.43 -3.48 -3.64
N TRP A 154 9.67 -3.86 -3.38
CA TRP A 154 10.55 -4.38 -4.42
C TRP A 154 10.06 -5.71 -5.01
N GLU A 155 9.54 -6.62 -4.18
CA GLU A 155 8.95 -7.87 -4.67
C GLU A 155 7.71 -7.60 -5.53
N LEU A 156 6.86 -6.66 -5.13
CA LEU A 156 5.70 -6.24 -5.93
C LEU A 156 6.11 -5.64 -7.28
N TRP A 157 7.16 -4.82 -7.31
CA TRP A 157 7.67 -4.28 -8.57
C TRP A 157 8.18 -5.38 -9.51
N LYS A 158 8.91 -6.36 -9.00
CA LYS A 158 9.35 -7.52 -9.78
C LYS A 158 8.17 -8.25 -10.41
N VAL A 159 7.08 -8.41 -9.66
CA VAL A 159 5.85 -9.04 -10.15
C VAL A 159 5.17 -8.15 -11.20
N VAL A 160 5.02 -6.85 -10.97
CA VAL A 160 4.40 -5.92 -11.93
C VAL A 160 5.11 -5.96 -13.28
N TYR A 161 6.44 -5.83 -13.28
CA TYR A 161 7.21 -5.89 -14.53
C TYR A 161 7.17 -7.27 -15.18
N GLY A 162 7.08 -8.34 -14.38
CA GLY A 162 6.87 -9.69 -14.89
C GLY A 162 5.51 -9.89 -15.54
N VAL A 163 4.44 -9.39 -14.92
CA VAL A 163 3.08 -9.40 -15.47
C VAL A 163 3.03 -8.57 -16.76
N TRP A 164 3.62 -7.41 -16.77
CA TRP A 164 3.67 -6.58 -17.98
C TRP A 164 4.45 -7.27 -19.11
N ASN A 165 5.56 -7.93 -18.79
CA ASN A 165 6.28 -8.75 -19.74
C ASN A 165 5.42 -9.87 -20.32
N TYR A 166 4.66 -10.55 -19.49
CA TYR A 166 3.73 -11.58 -19.93
C TYR A 166 2.66 -11.02 -20.89
N ILE A 167 2.07 -9.88 -20.54
CA ILE A 167 1.08 -9.21 -21.41
C ILE A 167 1.70 -8.83 -22.75
N LYS A 168 2.87 -8.26 -22.76
CA LYS A 168 3.50 -7.74 -24.00
C LYS A 168 4.13 -8.83 -24.88
N ASN A 169 4.69 -9.87 -24.28
CA ASN A 169 5.59 -10.78 -24.98
C ASN A 169 5.10 -12.24 -25.05
N SER A 170 4.00 -12.60 -24.39
CA SER A 170 3.47 -13.97 -24.45
C SER A 170 2.77 -14.31 -25.77
N GLY A 171 2.35 -13.33 -26.54
CA GLY A 171 1.49 -13.49 -27.71
C GLY A 171 0.00 -13.69 -27.40
N ASN A 172 -0.38 -13.76 -26.12
CA ASN A 172 -1.77 -14.00 -25.71
C ASN A 172 -2.66 -12.75 -25.71
N PHE A 173 -2.07 -11.56 -25.88
CA PHE A 173 -2.75 -10.26 -25.79
C PHE A 173 -2.42 -9.37 -26.99
N PRO A 174 -2.89 -9.73 -28.21
CA PRO A 174 -2.60 -8.95 -29.41
C PRO A 174 -3.13 -7.50 -29.30
N GLU A 175 -4.21 -7.29 -28.55
CA GLU A 175 -4.78 -5.97 -28.28
C GLU A 175 -3.85 -5.06 -27.47
N ALA A 176 -2.87 -5.62 -26.76
CA ALA A 176 -1.89 -4.87 -26.00
C ALA A 176 -0.68 -4.39 -26.85
N ALA A 177 -0.66 -4.65 -28.17
CA ALA A 177 0.48 -4.32 -29.02
C ALA A 177 0.89 -2.85 -28.92
N ASN A 178 -0.08 -1.93 -28.92
CA ASN A 178 0.15 -0.47 -28.83
C ASN A 178 0.30 0.06 -27.42
N LEU A 179 0.10 -0.78 -26.39
CA LEU A 179 0.14 -0.33 -25.00
C LEU A 179 1.57 -0.20 -24.50
N THR A 180 1.82 0.84 -23.72
CA THR A 180 3.05 1.05 -22.97
C THR A 180 2.74 1.34 -21.51
N LEU A 181 3.65 0.98 -20.61
CA LEU A 181 3.54 1.38 -19.20
C LEU A 181 3.62 2.90 -19.10
N GLU A 182 2.66 3.50 -18.43
CA GLU A 182 2.63 4.92 -18.13
C GLU A 182 3.04 5.20 -16.70
N TRP A 183 2.59 4.36 -15.79
CA TRP A 183 2.84 4.56 -14.37
C TRP A 183 2.76 3.23 -13.61
N VAL A 184 3.63 3.09 -12.63
CA VAL A 184 3.62 2.01 -11.64
C VAL A 184 3.48 2.62 -10.25
N GLY A 185 2.56 2.10 -9.47
CA GLY A 185 2.23 2.61 -8.14
C GLY A 185 3.34 2.47 -7.12
N HIS A 186 3.12 3.12 -6.00
CA HIS A 186 3.85 2.91 -4.77
C HIS A 186 2.93 2.31 -3.72
N ILE A 187 3.48 1.47 -2.87
CA ILE A 187 2.83 1.08 -1.62
C ILE A 187 2.99 2.21 -0.61
N ARG A 188 2.03 2.35 0.26
CA ARG A 188 2.08 3.24 1.42
C ARG A 188 2.05 2.41 2.68
#